data_d47f4deed2d9a19dd31893e678743e20
#
_entry.id   d47f4deed2d9a19dd31893e678743e20
#
_cell.length_a   1.000
_cell.length_b   1.000
_cell.length_c   1.000
_cell.angle_alpha   90.00
_cell.angle_beta   90.00
_cell.angle_gamma   90.00
#
_symmetry.space_group_name_H-M   'P 1'
#
loop_
_entity.id
_entity.type
_entity.pdbx_description
1 polymer ?
#
loop_
_entity_poly.entity_id
_entity_poly.type
_entity_poly.pdbx_seq_one_letter_code
_entity_poly.pdbx_strand_id
1 'polypeptide(L)'
;MTGPQQLLRPEGRLDEMVLHVRPWTDDVVDRAGYDPRSPYAEDFWLPVLGPSTLWLLRRFAAGFDYSPDGFDLDLAETARSLGLSDRADRGSPFLRALNRTVQFGMAKLTGPELLAVRRRLPPLSHRQVGHLSPALQERHAAMQAGQPVTAGPAESAGIIQRGPARPAAQVLGRPGSSPSLDAQLSRRARPGAGRAQGFGR
;
A
#
# COMPACT_ATOMS: atom_id res chain seq x y z
N MET A 1 -26.10 1.36 20.54
CA MET A 1 -25.43 1.39 19.22
C MET A 1 -23.98 1.81 19.48
N THR A 2 -23.11 0.83 19.63
CA THR A 2 -21.68 1.06 19.89
C THR A 2 -21.06 1.55 18.58
N GLY A 3 -20.55 2.77 18.57
CA GLY A 3 -19.88 3.37 17.42
C GLY A 3 -18.70 2.51 16.96
N PRO A 4 -18.19 2.70 15.73
CA PRO A 4 -17.06 1.94 15.22
C PRO A 4 -15.87 2.12 16.15
N GLN A 5 -15.49 1.02 16.81
CA GLN A 5 -14.32 0.98 17.70
C GLN A 5 -13.10 1.31 16.82
N GLN A 6 -12.55 2.48 17.06
CA GLN A 6 -11.35 2.93 16.39
C GLN A 6 -10.19 2.09 16.95
N LEU A 7 -9.70 1.15 16.14
CA LEU A 7 -8.57 0.31 16.42
C LEU A 7 -7.34 1.17 16.66
N LEU A 8 -6.86 1.24 17.88
CA LEU A 8 -5.59 1.83 18.23
C LEU A 8 -5.49 3.36 17.97
N ARG A 9 -5.35 4.11 19.03
CA ARG A 9 -4.78 5.44 19.03
C ARG A 9 -3.45 5.40 19.80
N PRO A 10 -2.41 4.78 19.25
CA PRO A 10 -1.11 4.94 19.86
C PRO A 10 -0.53 6.27 19.43
N GLU A 11 -0.02 7.02 20.36
CA GLU A 11 0.89 8.12 20.08
C GLU A 11 2.29 7.51 20.14
N GLY A 12 3.04 7.51 19.02
CA GLY A 12 4.41 6.99 19.02
C GLY A 12 4.76 6.16 17.79
N ARG A 13 5.47 5.08 18.02
CA ARG A 13 5.91 4.11 17.02
C ARG A 13 5.18 2.78 17.22
N LEU A 14 5.08 2.00 16.14
CA LEU A 14 4.47 0.67 16.17
C LEU A 14 5.43 -0.43 16.69
N ASP A 15 6.69 -0.08 16.98
CA ASP A 15 7.78 -1.03 17.27
C ASP A 15 7.53 -1.95 18.48
N GLU A 16 6.65 -1.55 19.40
CA GLU A 16 6.32 -2.33 20.60
C GLU A 16 4.92 -2.95 20.54
N MET A 17 4.27 -2.86 19.37
CA MET A 17 2.88 -3.28 19.24
C MET A 17 2.77 -4.60 18.49
N VAL A 18 2.24 -5.61 19.16
CA VAL A 18 1.93 -6.91 18.59
C VAL A 18 0.42 -7.13 18.67
N LEU A 19 -0.19 -7.58 17.57
CA LEU A 19 -1.57 -8.06 17.56
C LEU A 19 -1.60 -9.57 17.46
N HIS A 20 -2.36 -10.21 18.33
CA HIS A 20 -2.66 -11.63 18.21
C HIS A 20 -3.78 -11.81 17.19
N VAL A 21 -3.42 -12.31 16.02
CA VAL A 21 -4.36 -12.57 14.92
C VAL A 21 -4.93 -13.97 15.05
N ARG A 22 -6.26 -14.08 15.07
CA ARG A 22 -6.99 -15.35 15.14
C ARG A 22 -7.96 -15.49 13.98
N PRO A 23 -8.26 -16.70 13.52
CA PRO A 23 -9.26 -16.87 12.49
C PRO A 23 -10.66 -16.51 13.01
N TRP A 24 -11.38 -15.73 12.22
CA TRP A 24 -12.81 -15.50 12.42
C TRP A 24 -13.59 -16.47 11.55
N THR A 25 -14.11 -17.54 12.15
CA THR A 25 -14.92 -18.54 11.46
C THR A 25 -16.29 -17.96 11.13
N ASP A 26 -16.70 -18.13 9.87
CA ASP A 26 -18.03 -17.77 9.38
C ASP A 26 -18.42 -18.78 8.28
N ASP A 27 -19.27 -19.74 8.62
CA ASP A 27 -19.61 -20.86 7.74
C ASP A 27 -20.11 -20.44 6.36
N VAL A 28 -20.76 -19.27 6.26
CA VAL A 28 -21.27 -18.77 4.98
C VAL A 28 -20.12 -18.21 4.14
N VAL A 29 -19.31 -17.36 4.76
CA VAL A 29 -18.17 -16.71 4.06
C VAL A 29 -17.08 -17.74 3.78
N ASP A 30 -16.82 -18.67 4.70
CA ASP A 30 -15.79 -19.69 4.50
C ASP A 30 -16.12 -20.66 3.35
N ARG A 31 -17.42 -20.88 3.07
CA ARG A 31 -17.86 -21.71 1.93
C ARG A 31 -17.96 -20.93 0.62
N ALA A 32 -18.56 -19.74 0.65
CA ALA A 32 -18.91 -18.98 -0.54
C ALA A 32 -17.98 -17.80 -0.84
N GLY A 33 -17.05 -17.50 0.05
CA GLY A 33 -16.15 -16.35 -0.07
C GLY A 33 -14.94 -16.63 -0.96
N TYR A 34 -14.18 -15.59 -1.22
CA TYR A 34 -13.03 -15.58 -2.11
C TYR A 34 -11.73 -15.42 -1.33
N ASP A 35 -10.67 -16.12 -1.76
CA ASP A 35 -9.34 -15.91 -1.21
C ASP A 35 -8.90 -14.46 -1.46
N PRO A 36 -8.29 -13.77 -0.48
CA PRO A 36 -7.74 -12.42 -0.69
C PRO A 36 -6.71 -12.31 -1.81
N ARG A 37 -6.15 -13.42 -2.25
CA ARG A 37 -5.18 -13.52 -3.35
C ARG A 37 -5.84 -13.85 -4.70
N SER A 38 -7.15 -14.07 -4.72
CA SER A 38 -7.89 -14.44 -5.93
C SER A 38 -8.06 -13.29 -6.90
N PRO A 39 -8.29 -13.56 -8.19
CA PRO A 39 -8.66 -12.53 -9.17
C PRO A 39 -9.91 -11.74 -8.77
N TYR A 40 -10.88 -12.37 -8.09
CA TYR A 40 -12.05 -11.67 -7.57
C TYR A 40 -11.66 -10.55 -6.60
N ALA A 41 -10.71 -10.81 -5.72
CA ALA A 41 -10.23 -9.82 -4.76
C ALA A 41 -9.52 -8.67 -5.48
N GLU A 42 -8.74 -8.94 -6.52
CA GLU A 42 -8.05 -7.93 -7.32
C GLU A 42 -9.03 -7.09 -8.15
N ASP A 43 -9.96 -7.73 -8.80
CA ASP A 43 -10.88 -7.03 -9.69
C ASP A 43 -11.92 -6.19 -8.93
N PHE A 44 -12.44 -6.72 -7.84
CA PHE A 44 -13.65 -6.15 -7.21
C PHE A 44 -13.42 -5.61 -5.80
N TRP A 45 -12.58 -6.25 -4.98
CA TRP A 45 -12.30 -5.75 -3.63
C TRP A 45 -11.22 -4.67 -3.61
N LEU A 46 -10.25 -4.70 -4.53
CA LEU A 46 -9.20 -3.67 -4.62
C LEU A 46 -9.76 -2.25 -4.77
N PRO A 47 -10.72 -1.96 -5.69
CA PRO A 47 -11.31 -0.63 -5.78
C PRO A 47 -12.05 -0.18 -4.51
N VAL A 48 -12.62 -1.13 -3.77
CA VAL A 48 -13.40 -0.88 -2.55
C VAL A 48 -12.49 -0.66 -1.34
N LEU A 49 -11.51 -1.53 -1.14
CA LEU A 49 -10.63 -1.54 0.04
C LEU A 49 -9.40 -0.65 -0.11
N GLY A 50 -8.94 -0.47 -1.33
CA GLY A 50 -7.65 0.13 -1.65
C GLY A 50 -6.47 -0.84 -1.48
N PRO A 51 -5.32 -0.52 -2.11
CA PRO A 51 -4.20 -1.45 -2.24
C PRO A 51 -3.60 -1.87 -0.89
N SER A 52 -3.34 -0.93 0.01
CA SER A 52 -2.71 -1.24 1.31
C SER A 52 -3.57 -2.20 2.14
N THR A 53 -4.90 -2.03 2.13
CA THR A 53 -5.83 -2.90 2.87
C THR A 53 -5.87 -4.29 2.26
N LEU A 54 -5.93 -4.39 0.93
CA LEU A 54 -5.94 -5.70 0.25
C LEU A 54 -4.62 -6.45 0.47
N TRP A 55 -3.48 -5.77 0.41
CA TRP A 55 -2.18 -6.39 0.69
C TRP A 55 -2.06 -6.83 2.15
N LEU A 56 -2.63 -6.09 3.10
CA LEU A 56 -2.69 -6.51 4.50
C LEU A 56 -3.53 -7.79 4.67
N LEU A 57 -4.70 -7.88 4.00
CA LEU A 57 -5.52 -9.09 4.02
C LEU A 57 -4.80 -10.30 3.39
N ARG A 58 -4.01 -10.09 2.35
CA ARG A 58 -3.14 -11.13 1.76
C ARG A 58 -2.06 -11.60 2.75
N ARG A 59 -1.50 -10.68 3.55
CA ARG A 59 -0.56 -11.04 4.62
C ARG A 59 -1.22 -11.90 5.69
N PHE A 60 -2.45 -11.55 6.10
CA PHE A 60 -3.20 -12.39 7.04
C PHE A 60 -3.47 -13.77 6.45
N ALA A 61 -3.90 -13.86 5.19
CA ALA A 61 -4.10 -15.14 4.53
C ALA A 61 -2.83 -16.00 4.50
N ALA A 62 -1.69 -15.41 4.16
CA ALA A 62 -0.39 -16.08 4.18
C ALA A 62 -0.01 -16.53 5.60
N GLY A 63 -0.26 -15.72 6.63
CA GLY A 63 -0.04 -16.09 8.03
C GLY A 63 -0.85 -17.31 8.44
N PHE A 64 -2.11 -17.41 8.03
CA PHE A 64 -2.95 -18.57 8.29
C PHE A 64 -2.55 -19.84 7.52
N ASP A 65 -1.86 -19.72 6.40
CA ASP A 65 -1.29 -20.89 5.70
C ASP A 65 -0.19 -21.55 6.54
N TYR A 66 0.61 -20.76 7.29
CA TYR A 66 1.66 -21.26 8.17
C TYR A 66 1.13 -21.62 9.57
N SER A 67 0.22 -20.84 10.10
CA SER A 67 -0.32 -20.97 11.46
C SER A 67 -1.86 -20.90 11.43
N PRO A 68 -2.54 -22.01 11.13
CA PRO A 68 -3.99 -22.03 10.95
C PRO A 68 -4.80 -21.55 12.16
N ASP A 69 -4.30 -21.74 13.38
CA ASP A 69 -4.97 -21.38 14.62
C ASP A 69 -4.74 -19.91 15.03
N GLY A 70 -3.82 -19.23 14.33
CA GLY A 70 -3.49 -17.82 14.55
C GLY A 70 -1.98 -17.61 14.73
N PHE A 71 -1.59 -16.34 14.75
CA PHE A 71 -0.21 -15.90 14.82
C PHE A 71 -0.11 -14.50 15.42
N ASP A 72 1.07 -14.14 15.84
CA ASP A 72 1.39 -12.81 16.32
C ASP A 72 1.86 -11.95 15.15
N LEU A 73 1.31 -10.75 15.06
CA LEU A 73 1.59 -9.77 14.02
C LEU A 73 2.34 -8.59 14.64
N ASP A 74 3.63 -8.46 14.35
CA ASP A 74 4.39 -7.24 14.60
C ASP A 74 3.90 -6.14 13.65
N LEU A 75 3.38 -5.06 14.22
CA LEU A 75 2.76 -4.00 13.41
C LEU A 75 3.81 -3.18 12.64
N ALA A 76 4.97 -2.91 13.25
CA ALA A 76 6.01 -2.13 12.60
C ALA A 76 6.65 -2.91 11.46
N GLU A 77 6.99 -4.18 11.70
CA GLU A 77 7.54 -5.05 10.65
C GLU A 77 6.55 -5.25 9.50
N THR A 78 5.27 -5.45 9.83
CA THR A 78 4.23 -5.57 8.82
C THR A 78 4.07 -4.29 8.01
N ALA A 79 4.07 -3.12 8.66
CA ALA A 79 4.02 -1.83 7.96
C ALA A 79 5.20 -1.67 6.99
N ARG A 80 6.44 -1.92 7.46
CA ARG A 80 7.64 -1.85 6.63
C ARG A 80 7.60 -2.82 5.46
N SER A 81 7.13 -4.06 5.70
CA SER A 81 7.01 -5.09 4.65
C SER A 81 6.00 -4.75 3.56
N LEU A 82 5.06 -3.85 3.85
CA LEU A 82 4.09 -3.30 2.90
C LEU A 82 4.55 -1.97 2.28
N GLY A 83 5.77 -1.51 2.59
CA GLY A 83 6.28 -0.22 2.14
C GLY A 83 5.55 0.98 2.76
N LEU A 84 4.95 0.79 3.94
CA LEU A 84 4.21 1.81 4.67
C LEU A 84 5.03 2.31 5.87
N SER A 85 4.73 3.55 6.31
CA SER A 85 5.35 4.10 7.51
C SER A 85 4.94 3.30 8.75
N ASP A 86 5.91 3.03 9.63
CA ASP A 86 5.76 2.41 10.95
C ASP A 86 5.41 3.41 12.06
N ARG A 87 5.04 4.65 11.71
CA ARG A 87 4.60 5.65 12.68
C ARG A 87 3.16 5.39 13.11
N ALA A 88 2.91 5.53 14.40
CA ALA A 88 1.59 5.38 14.99
C ALA A 88 0.92 6.74 15.20
N ASP A 89 0.74 7.50 14.13
CA ASP A 89 0.04 8.79 14.16
C ASP A 89 -1.34 8.68 13.47
N ARG A 90 -2.14 9.74 13.61
CA ARG A 90 -3.48 9.81 12.99
C ARG A 90 -3.44 9.72 11.46
N GLY A 91 -2.30 10.05 10.86
CA GLY A 91 -2.08 10.02 9.41
C GLY A 91 -1.54 8.68 8.91
N SER A 92 -1.20 7.75 9.79
CA SER A 92 -0.56 6.47 9.43
C SER A 92 -1.35 5.72 8.36
N PRO A 93 -0.76 5.48 7.18
CA PRO A 93 -1.40 4.68 6.12
C PRO A 93 -1.64 3.24 6.56
N PHE A 94 -0.74 2.68 7.38
CA PHE A 94 -0.87 1.34 7.91
C PHE A 94 -2.06 1.21 8.87
N LEU A 95 -2.18 2.11 9.85
CA LEU A 95 -3.32 2.10 10.78
C LEU A 95 -4.64 2.34 10.06
N ARG A 96 -4.65 3.19 9.01
CA ARG A 96 -5.84 3.35 8.17
C ARG A 96 -6.21 2.06 7.44
N ALA A 97 -5.23 1.34 6.89
CA ALA A 97 -5.46 0.05 6.25
C ALA A 97 -6.02 -0.97 7.25
N LEU A 98 -5.44 -1.06 8.44
CA LEU A 98 -5.90 -1.94 9.51
C LEU A 98 -7.33 -1.59 9.98
N ASN A 99 -7.61 -0.31 10.25
CA ASN A 99 -8.95 0.15 10.60
C ASN A 99 -9.97 -0.15 9.49
N ARG A 100 -9.55 -0.06 8.23
CA ARG A 100 -10.41 -0.34 7.08
C ARG A 100 -10.78 -1.82 7.00
N THR A 101 -9.90 -2.75 7.42
CA THR A 101 -10.27 -4.17 7.51
C THR A 101 -11.45 -4.38 8.46
N VAL A 102 -11.47 -3.65 9.59
CA VAL A 102 -12.57 -3.72 10.55
C VAL A 102 -13.82 -3.02 10.02
N GLN A 103 -13.68 -1.84 9.46
CA GLN A 103 -14.79 -1.06 8.90
C GLN A 103 -15.58 -1.84 7.84
N PHE A 104 -14.88 -2.62 7.03
CA PHE A 104 -15.49 -3.46 5.98
C PHE A 104 -15.85 -4.87 6.44
N GLY A 105 -15.75 -5.17 7.73
CA GLY A 105 -16.13 -6.47 8.30
C GLY A 105 -15.23 -7.63 7.90
N MET A 106 -13.97 -7.35 7.49
CA MET A 106 -12.95 -8.37 7.21
C MET A 106 -12.24 -8.81 8.48
N ALA A 107 -12.22 -7.94 9.49
CA ALA A 107 -11.67 -8.21 10.80
C ALA A 107 -12.55 -7.61 11.89
N LYS A 108 -12.38 -8.06 13.13
CA LYS A 108 -13.01 -7.48 14.31
C LYS A 108 -12.05 -7.57 15.49
N LEU A 109 -12.01 -6.52 16.32
CA LEU A 109 -11.35 -6.59 17.61
C LEU A 109 -12.20 -7.39 18.58
N THR A 110 -11.59 -8.37 19.21
CA THR A 110 -12.21 -9.20 20.25
C THR A 110 -11.56 -8.98 21.62
N GLY A 111 -10.51 -8.16 21.67
CA GLY A 111 -9.78 -7.73 22.85
C GLY A 111 -8.80 -6.59 22.51
N PRO A 112 -8.08 -6.03 23.50
CA PRO A 112 -7.16 -4.92 23.28
C PRO A 112 -6.08 -5.20 22.22
N GLU A 113 -5.57 -6.42 22.18
CA GLU A 113 -4.51 -6.87 21.27
C GLU A 113 -4.94 -8.07 20.43
N LEU A 114 -6.24 -8.39 20.42
CA LEU A 114 -6.78 -9.58 19.77
C LEU A 114 -7.63 -9.21 18.58
N LEU A 115 -7.15 -9.56 17.38
CA LEU A 115 -7.80 -9.32 16.10
C LEU A 115 -8.30 -10.63 15.49
N ALA A 116 -9.62 -10.80 15.40
CA ALA A 116 -10.20 -11.89 14.64
C ALA A 116 -10.37 -11.50 13.18
N VAL A 117 -9.81 -12.29 12.25
CA VAL A 117 -9.75 -11.99 10.82
C VAL A 117 -10.41 -13.10 10.00
N ARG A 118 -11.22 -12.70 9.03
CA ARG A 118 -11.81 -13.64 8.06
C ARG A 118 -10.72 -14.21 7.15
N ARG A 119 -10.77 -15.51 6.91
CA ARG A 119 -9.86 -16.19 5.96
C ARG A 119 -10.25 -15.92 4.51
N ARG A 120 -11.53 -15.64 4.27
CA ARG A 120 -12.09 -15.36 2.96
C ARG A 120 -12.84 -14.03 2.94
N LEU A 121 -12.84 -13.38 1.79
CA LEU A 121 -13.60 -12.17 1.53
C LEU A 121 -15.03 -12.56 1.10
N PRO A 122 -16.07 -11.96 1.67
CA PRO A 122 -17.43 -12.22 1.21
C PRO A 122 -17.62 -11.73 -0.23
N PRO A 123 -18.65 -12.21 -0.94
CA PRO A 123 -19.10 -11.56 -2.17
C PRO A 123 -19.42 -10.08 -1.92
N LEU A 124 -19.20 -9.22 -2.89
CA LEU A 124 -19.60 -7.81 -2.79
C LEU A 124 -21.10 -7.68 -2.64
N SER A 125 -21.54 -6.81 -1.74
CA SER A 125 -22.94 -6.43 -1.64
C SER A 125 -23.36 -5.58 -2.85
N HIS A 126 -24.66 -5.55 -3.16
CA HIS A 126 -25.21 -4.70 -4.24
C HIS A 126 -24.78 -3.24 -4.14
N ARG A 127 -24.72 -2.71 -2.91
CA ARG A 127 -24.24 -1.33 -2.68
C ARG A 127 -22.78 -1.14 -3.08
N GLN A 128 -21.92 -2.10 -2.75
CA GLN A 128 -20.50 -2.04 -3.09
C GLN A 128 -20.30 -2.17 -4.61
N VAL A 129 -21.04 -3.08 -5.25
CA VAL A 129 -21.04 -3.22 -6.72
C VAL A 129 -21.45 -1.90 -7.40
N GLY A 130 -22.48 -1.22 -6.88
CA GLY A 130 -22.93 0.06 -7.41
C GLY A 130 -21.88 1.20 -7.35
N HIS A 131 -20.84 1.06 -6.54
CA HIS A 131 -19.71 2.00 -6.48
C HIS A 131 -18.54 1.64 -7.42
N LEU A 132 -18.58 0.49 -8.06
CA LEU A 132 -17.58 0.11 -9.06
C LEU A 132 -17.81 0.89 -10.36
N SER A 133 -16.76 0.98 -11.19
CA SER A 133 -16.92 1.52 -12.55
C SER A 133 -17.90 0.65 -13.37
N PRO A 134 -18.59 1.22 -14.36
CA PRO A 134 -19.54 0.45 -15.19
C PRO A 134 -18.95 -0.84 -15.78
N ALA A 135 -17.72 -0.79 -16.28
CA ALA A 135 -17.02 -1.95 -16.81
C ALA A 135 -16.80 -3.06 -15.77
N LEU A 136 -16.49 -2.68 -14.50
CA LEU A 136 -16.35 -3.65 -13.42
C LEU A 136 -17.70 -4.21 -12.96
N GLN A 137 -18.78 -3.42 -13.02
CA GLN A 137 -20.13 -3.89 -12.73
C GLN A 137 -20.57 -4.97 -13.75
N GLU A 138 -20.37 -4.72 -15.04
CA GLU A 138 -20.64 -5.67 -16.13
C GLU A 138 -19.83 -6.97 -15.96
N ARG A 139 -18.53 -6.82 -15.66
CA ARG A 139 -17.64 -7.95 -15.42
C ARG A 139 -18.05 -8.76 -14.18
N HIS A 140 -18.48 -8.09 -13.12
CA HIS A 140 -19.00 -8.74 -11.92
C HIS A 140 -20.29 -9.51 -12.23
N ALA A 141 -21.21 -8.92 -12.98
CA ALA A 141 -22.45 -9.56 -13.39
C ALA A 141 -22.20 -10.81 -14.26
N ALA A 142 -21.27 -10.71 -15.22
CA ALA A 142 -20.87 -11.85 -16.07
C ALA A 142 -20.28 -12.99 -15.24
N MET A 143 -19.43 -12.67 -14.26
CA MET A 143 -18.86 -13.67 -13.36
C MET A 143 -19.91 -14.35 -12.49
N GLN A 144 -20.90 -13.61 -11.98
CA GLN A 144 -22.01 -14.18 -11.21
C GLN A 144 -22.91 -15.09 -12.05
N ALA A 145 -23.06 -14.78 -13.34
CA ALA A 145 -23.81 -15.61 -14.28
C ALA A 145 -23.05 -16.88 -14.75
N GLY A 146 -21.84 -17.13 -14.22
CA GLY A 146 -21.00 -18.27 -14.64
C GLY A 146 -20.47 -18.16 -16.06
N GLN A 147 -20.51 -16.98 -16.66
CA GLN A 147 -19.94 -16.74 -18.00
C GLN A 147 -18.42 -16.62 -17.89
N PRO A 148 -17.65 -17.16 -18.87
CA PRO A 148 -16.21 -16.93 -18.90
C PRO A 148 -15.98 -15.42 -19.01
N VAL A 149 -15.33 -14.87 -17.98
CA VAL A 149 -14.89 -13.47 -17.99
C VAL A 149 -13.76 -13.40 -19.01
N THR A 150 -14.07 -13.02 -20.24
CA THR A 150 -13.04 -12.61 -21.19
C THR A 150 -12.30 -11.46 -20.54
N ALA A 151 -10.99 -11.62 -20.38
CA ALA A 151 -10.14 -10.50 -20.03
C ALA A 151 -10.39 -9.42 -21.09
N GLY A 152 -11.19 -8.41 -20.73
CA GLY A 152 -11.36 -7.26 -21.60
C GLY A 152 -9.97 -6.71 -21.91
N PRO A 153 -9.75 -6.09 -23.07
CA PRO A 153 -8.47 -5.54 -23.42
C PRO A 153 -8.00 -4.65 -22.28
N ALA A 154 -6.75 -4.80 -21.87
CA ALA A 154 -6.06 -3.97 -20.88
C ALA A 154 -5.88 -2.51 -21.37
N GLU A 155 -6.82 -2.01 -22.14
CA GLU A 155 -6.77 -0.76 -22.91
C GLU A 155 -7.30 0.46 -22.19
N SER A 156 -7.61 0.38 -20.90
CA SER A 156 -8.11 1.56 -20.19
C SER A 156 -7.39 1.88 -18.89
N ALA A 157 -6.33 1.19 -18.52
CA ALA A 157 -5.35 1.78 -17.62
C ALA A 157 -4.50 2.71 -18.47
N GLY A 158 -4.64 4.04 -18.27
CA GLY A 158 -3.89 5.07 -18.97
C GLY A 158 -2.38 4.82 -18.88
N ILE A 159 -1.89 3.92 -19.69
CA ILE A 159 -0.48 3.81 -19.99
C ILE A 159 -0.19 5.09 -20.74
N ILE A 160 0.57 5.97 -20.11
CA ILE A 160 1.23 7.09 -20.75
C ILE A 160 1.81 6.54 -22.06
N GLN A 161 1.15 6.84 -23.18
CA GLN A 161 1.71 6.57 -24.49
C GLN A 161 3.01 7.38 -24.53
N ARG A 162 4.12 6.69 -24.37
CA ARG A 162 5.40 7.26 -24.78
C ARG A 162 5.24 7.58 -26.27
N GLY A 163 5.11 8.85 -26.58
CA GLY A 163 5.18 9.32 -27.94
C GLY A 163 6.38 8.70 -28.66
N PRO A 164 6.31 8.51 -29.98
CA PRO A 164 7.36 7.87 -30.72
C PRO A 164 8.71 8.53 -30.39
N ALA A 165 9.67 7.71 -29.98
CA ALA A 165 11.04 8.15 -29.74
C ALA A 165 11.49 8.95 -30.97
N ARG A 166 11.79 10.23 -30.78
CA ARG A 166 12.42 11.05 -31.80
C ARG A 166 13.70 10.32 -32.19
N PRO A 167 13.93 10.04 -33.50
CA PRO A 167 15.20 9.47 -33.92
C PRO A 167 16.31 10.46 -33.50
N ALA A 168 17.32 9.93 -32.86
CA ALA A 168 18.51 10.68 -32.52
C ALA A 168 19.08 11.26 -33.81
N ALA A 169 18.89 12.55 -34.02
CA ALA A 169 19.55 13.28 -35.11
C ALA A 169 21.04 13.10 -34.91
N GLN A 170 21.68 12.48 -35.87
CA GLN A 170 23.12 12.43 -36.04
C GLN A 170 23.65 13.84 -35.99
N VAL A 171 24.28 14.21 -34.88
CA VAL A 171 25.15 15.36 -34.85
C VAL A 171 26.52 14.86 -35.31
N LEU A 172 26.74 14.91 -36.64
CA LEU A 172 28.04 14.82 -37.27
C LEU A 172 28.85 16.05 -36.88
N GLY A 173 29.94 15.80 -36.25
CA GLY A 173 31.17 16.45 -36.06
C GLY A 173 31.35 17.93 -36.25
N ARG A 174 31.91 18.54 -35.20
CA ARG A 174 33.00 19.53 -35.36
C ARG A 174 34.06 19.26 -34.30
N PRO A 175 35.33 19.03 -34.65
CA PRO A 175 36.42 18.97 -33.70
C PRO A 175 36.83 20.41 -33.37
N GLY A 176 36.90 20.78 -32.13
CA GLY A 176 37.38 22.10 -31.76
C GLY A 176 37.34 22.35 -30.26
N SER A 177 38.52 22.20 -29.65
CA SER A 177 39.00 22.90 -28.46
C SER A 177 38.47 22.37 -27.10
N SER A 178 39.21 21.45 -26.53
CA SER A 178 39.28 21.21 -25.10
C SER A 178 39.84 22.44 -24.38
N PRO A 179 39.16 22.98 -23.36
CA PRO A 179 39.84 23.90 -22.45
C PRO A 179 40.68 23.11 -21.46
N SER A 180 41.96 23.48 -21.38
CA SER A 180 42.97 22.96 -20.49
C SER A 180 42.55 22.97 -19.03
N LEU A 181 42.92 21.90 -18.33
CA LEU A 181 42.70 21.65 -16.89
C LEU A 181 43.40 22.66 -15.96
N ASP A 182 44.21 23.60 -16.49
CA ASP A 182 45.00 24.56 -15.70
C ASP A 182 44.22 25.79 -15.19
N ALA A 183 42.99 26.01 -15.64
CA ALA A 183 42.23 27.20 -15.26
C ALA A 183 41.40 27.05 -13.97
N GLN A 184 41.30 25.85 -13.40
CA GLN A 184 40.52 25.63 -12.19
C GLN A 184 41.30 25.57 -10.87
N LEU A 185 42.60 25.55 -10.89
CA LEU A 185 43.45 25.50 -9.69
C LEU A 185 43.86 26.88 -9.14
N SER A 186 43.62 27.97 -9.86
CA SER A 186 44.08 29.32 -9.46
C SER A 186 43.07 30.15 -8.65
N ARG A 187 41.95 29.60 -8.26
CA ARG A 187 40.92 30.34 -7.47
C ARG A 187 40.79 29.92 -6.01
N ARG A 188 41.69 29.11 -5.48
CA ARG A 188 41.66 28.69 -4.07
C ARG A 188 42.90 29.11 -3.28
N ALA A 189 43.39 30.32 -3.45
CA ALA A 189 44.43 30.87 -2.58
C ALA A 189 44.25 32.37 -2.41
N ARG A 190 43.46 32.79 -1.44
CA ARG A 190 43.63 34.09 -0.80
C ARG A 190 43.48 33.91 0.70
N PRO A 191 44.56 34.05 1.49
CA PRO A 191 44.46 34.21 2.91
C PRO A 191 44.15 35.70 3.21
N GLY A 192 43.02 35.95 3.84
CA GLY A 192 42.66 37.26 4.36
C GLY A 192 43.15 37.40 5.78
N ALA A 193 44.09 38.27 5.94
CA ALA A 193 44.73 38.71 7.16
C ALA A 193 43.74 39.33 8.18
N GLY A 194 44.06 39.11 9.41
CA GLY A 194 43.80 39.66 10.67
C GLY A 194 43.14 41.02 10.85
N ARG A 195 42.46 41.12 11.98
CA ARG A 195 42.58 42.25 12.91
C ARG A 195 42.05 41.86 14.29
N ALA A 196 42.99 41.87 15.20
CA ALA A 196 42.76 41.96 16.61
C ALA A 196 42.27 43.36 17.01
N GLN A 197 41.69 43.47 18.17
CA GLN A 197 41.50 44.58 19.12
C GLN A 197 40.03 44.62 19.55
N GLY A 198 39.63 44.69 20.77
CA GLY A 198 40.33 45.04 21.99
C GLY A 198 39.30 45.21 23.09
N PHE A 199 39.68 44.86 24.29
CA PHE A 199 39.35 45.43 25.60
C PHE A 199 38.03 46.18 25.85
N GLY A 200 37.41 45.85 26.97
CA GLY A 200 36.74 46.85 27.75
C GLY A 200 35.56 46.39 28.60
N ARG A 201 35.89 46.11 29.87
CA ARG A 201 35.09 46.20 31.14
C ARG A 201 33.87 45.27 31.30
#